data_79eac28686cdbd77ef33ab289c573f80
#
_entry.id   79eac28686cdbd77ef33ab289c573f80
#
_cell.length_a   1.000
_cell.length_b   1.000
_cell.length_c   1.000
_cell.angle_alpha   90.00
_cell.angle_beta   90.00
_cell.angle_gamma   90.00
#
_symmetry.space_group_name_H-M   'P 1'
#
loop_
_entity.id
_entity.type
_entity.pdbx_description
1 polymer ?
#
loop_
_entity_poly.entity_id
_entity_poly.type
_entity_poly.pdbx_seq_one_letter_code
_entity_poly.pdbx_strand_id
1 'polypeptide(L)'
;SLIVYPEQNGDLGSEQVFGIGGEVPRNIFSAPEERDAANWTFANKKRSGAGTDSYPDAKGLYLALRTGGGVFGVVGIDLSEKPLDAFENSVMLSILGEGALAIENRRNALEKEQAALQARNEELRANLLRTISHDLRTPLTSISGNASNLLSNGETLDTETRNKICTDIFDDAQWLIGLVENLLSITRIEDGRMNLQISPQLMDEMIEEALHHVNRKSCEHTITTQYGDEILLVNVDARLIMQVVVN
;
A
#
# COMPACT_ATOMS: atom_id res chain seq x y z
N SER A 1 11.18 30.53 24.74
CA SER A 1 10.73 29.15 24.44
C SER A 1 9.54 29.16 23.51
N LEU A 2 9.40 28.08 22.71
CA LEU A 2 8.32 27.91 21.75
C LEU A 2 7.66 26.56 22.00
N ILE A 3 6.33 26.48 21.91
CA ILE A 3 5.57 25.23 21.96
C ILE A 3 4.73 25.08 20.69
N VAL A 4 4.62 23.87 20.20
CA VAL A 4 3.80 23.55 19.02
C VAL A 4 2.83 22.43 19.40
N TYR A 5 1.55 22.67 19.13
CA TYR A 5 0.46 21.69 19.23
C TYR A 5 0.01 21.36 17.79
N PRO A 6 0.39 20.21 17.23
CA PRO A 6 -0.08 19.79 15.92
C PRO A 6 -1.57 19.43 15.95
N GLU A 7 -2.29 19.64 14.86
CA GLU A 7 -3.64 19.11 14.68
C GLU A 7 -3.58 17.58 14.48
N GLN A 8 -4.42 16.84 15.21
CA GLN A 8 -4.59 15.39 15.07
C GLN A 8 -6.09 15.06 15.22
N ASN A 9 -6.67 14.50 14.19
CA ASN A 9 -8.06 14.03 14.16
C ASN A 9 -9.12 15.10 14.54
N GLY A 10 -8.85 16.36 14.24
CA GLY A 10 -9.77 17.46 14.52
C GLY A 10 -9.54 18.17 15.85
N ASP A 11 -8.59 17.72 16.66
CA ASP A 11 -8.20 18.29 17.94
C ASP A 11 -6.71 18.62 17.98
N LEU A 12 -6.26 19.31 19.06
CA LEU A 12 -4.83 19.51 19.28
C LEU A 12 -4.19 18.26 19.87
N GLY A 13 -3.15 17.76 19.18
CA GLY A 13 -2.31 16.65 19.61
C GLY A 13 -1.41 16.99 20.81
N SER A 14 -0.44 16.10 21.07
CA SER A 14 0.56 16.30 22.12
C SER A 14 1.50 17.45 21.77
N GLU A 15 1.86 18.23 22.81
CA GLU A 15 2.76 19.36 22.68
C GLU A 15 4.21 18.93 22.37
N GLN A 16 4.89 19.76 21.60
CA GLN A 16 6.32 19.71 21.37
C GLN A 16 6.93 21.05 21.79
N VAL A 17 7.84 21.04 22.75
CA VAL A 17 8.46 22.24 23.29
C VAL A 17 9.88 22.38 22.74
N PHE A 18 10.22 23.58 22.27
CA PHE A 18 11.51 23.91 21.69
C PHE A 18 12.14 25.05 22.47
N GLY A 19 13.41 24.87 22.88
CA GLY A 19 14.26 25.93 23.38
C GLY A 19 14.89 26.74 22.26
N ILE A 20 15.10 28.02 22.47
CA ILE A 20 15.79 28.91 21.52
C ILE A 20 17.27 28.98 21.93
N GLY A 21 18.18 28.87 20.97
CA GLY A 21 19.63 29.02 21.25
C GLY A 21 20.28 27.88 22.01
N GLY A 22 19.67 26.68 22.08
CA GLY A 22 20.21 25.52 22.78
C GLY A 22 19.91 25.52 24.29
N GLU A 23 19.12 26.44 24.81
CA GLU A 23 18.65 26.44 26.20
C GLU A 23 17.61 25.35 26.43
N VAL A 24 17.58 24.80 27.66
CA VAL A 24 16.52 23.88 28.06
C VAL A 24 15.18 24.61 28.07
N PRO A 25 14.12 24.08 27.41
CA PRO A 25 12.83 24.73 27.38
C PRO A 25 12.31 25.00 28.80
N ARG A 26 11.88 26.23 29.09
CA ARG A 26 11.27 26.57 30.37
C ARG A 26 9.91 25.87 30.48
N ASN A 27 9.60 25.36 31.69
CA ASN A 27 8.36 24.65 31.96
C ASN A 27 7.16 25.60 32.18
N ILE A 28 7.09 26.70 31.41
CA ILE A 28 6.05 27.71 31.53
C ILE A 28 4.73 27.27 30.89
N PHE A 29 4.80 26.35 29.91
CA PHE A 29 3.64 25.84 29.19
C PHE A 29 2.90 24.69 29.88
N SER A 30 3.32 24.28 31.10
CA SER A 30 2.74 23.14 31.84
C SER A 30 1.48 23.50 32.62
N ALA A 31 1.13 24.79 32.73
CA ALA A 31 -0.06 25.21 33.43
C ALA A 31 -1.32 24.89 32.59
N PRO A 32 -2.44 24.48 33.24
CA PRO A 32 -3.69 24.17 32.52
C PRO A 32 -4.20 25.31 31.65
N GLU A 33 -4.03 26.54 32.10
CA GLU A 33 -4.46 27.78 31.42
C GLU A 33 -3.76 27.95 30.07
N GLU A 34 -2.52 27.48 29.92
CA GLU A 34 -1.76 27.52 28.68
C GLU A 34 -2.39 26.59 27.63
N ARG A 35 -2.78 25.39 28.04
CA ARG A 35 -3.46 24.42 27.16
C ARG A 35 -4.86 24.91 26.77
N ASP A 36 -5.58 25.54 27.71
CA ASP A 36 -6.90 26.11 27.44
C ASP A 36 -6.82 27.26 26.45
N ALA A 37 -5.81 28.14 26.57
CA ALA A 37 -5.55 29.20 25.61
C ALA A 37 -5.24 28.62 24.22
N ALA A 38 -4.42 27.56 24.13
CA ALA A 38 -4.13 26.89 22.86
C ALA A 38 -5.38 26.28 22.22
N ASN A 39 -6.19 25.57 23.00
CA ASN A 39 -7.47 24.99 22.54
C ASN A 39 -8.44 26.06 22.05
N TRP A 40 -8.55 27.17 22.76
CA TRP A 40 -9.39 28.30 22.36
C TRP A 40 -8.90 28.91 21.02
N THR A 41 -7.57 29.09 20.87
CA THR A 41 -6.97 29.58 19.62
C THR A 41 -7.28 28.65 18.45
N PHE A 42 -7.21 27.33 18.67
CA PHE A 42 -7.54 26.32 17.66
C PHE A 42 -9.00 26.41 17.22
N ALA A 43 -9.92 26.44 18.18
CA ALA A 43 -11.36 26.48 17.92
C ALA A 43 -11.82 27.81 17.28
N ASN A 44 -11.30 28.94 17.76
CA ASN A 44 -11.75 30.26 17.33
C ASN A 44 -10.90 30.86 16.19
N LYS A 45 -9.76 30.25 15.85
CA LYS A 45 -8.84 30.72 14.79
C LYS A 45 -8.33 32.15 15.02
N LYS A 46 -8.34 32.60 16.27
CA LYS A 46 -7.87 33.90 16.73
C LYS A 46 -6.74 33.71 17.73
N ARG A 47 -5.87 34.69 17.86
CA ARG A 47 -4.82 34.71 18.87
C ARG A 47 -5.39 34.76 20.29
N SER A 48 -4.75 34.11 21.24
CA SER A 48 -5.06 34.17 22.67
C SER A 48 -3.78 34.15 23.51
N GLY A 49 -3.91 34.38 24.81
CA GLY A 49 -2.79 34.38 25.74
C GLY A 49 -2.21 35.78 25.98
N ALA A 50 -0.94 35.84 26.33
CA ALA A 50 -0.25 37.06 26.74
C ALA A 50 -0.45 38.22 25.78
N GLY A 51 -0.91 39.37 26.29
CA GLY A 51 -1.14 40.59 25.51
C GLY A 51 -2.38 40.55 24.61
N THR A 52 -3.34 39.65 24.87
CA THR A 52 -4.65 39.57 24.19
C THR A 52 -5.79 39.64 25.15
N ASP A 53 -7.02 39.89 24.64
CA ASP A 53 -8.25 39.95 25.45
C ASP A 53 -8.74 38.54 25.89
N SER A 54 -8.23 37.49 25.28
CA SER A 54 -8.60 36.10 25.56
C SER A 54 -7.45 35.40 26.28
N TYR A 55 -7.70 34.91 27.49
CA TYR A 55 -6.67 34.26 28.35
C TYR A 55 -5.49 35.16 28.66
N PRO A 56 -5.72 36.43 29.17
CA PRO A 56 -4.64 37.38 29.40
C PRO A 56 -3.62 36.94 30.48
N ASP A 57 -4.05 36.02 31.38
CA ASP A 57 -3.20 35.48 32.45
C ASP A 57 -2.24 34.38 31.97
N ALA A 58 -2.44 33.84 30.78
CA ALA A 58 -1.50 32.90 30.18
C ALA A 58 -0.17 33.60 29.84
N LYS A 59 0.94 32.91 30.05
CA LYS A 59 2.31 33.44 29.82
C LYS A 59 2.71 33.37 28.36
N GLY A 60 2.15 32.42 27.63
CA GLY A 60 2.37 32.26 26.20
C GLY A 60 1.39 33.06 25.34
N LEU A 61 1.86 33.53 24.17
CA LEU A 61 1.01 34.01 23.08
C LEU A 61 0.75 32.86 22.11
N TYR A 62 -0.52 32.54 21.89
CA TYR A 62 -0.94 31.42 21.06
C TYR A 62 -1.48 31.89 19.70
N LEU A 63 -1.00 31.27 18.62
CA LEU A 63 -1.30 31.61 17.26
C LEU A 63 -1.61 30.35 16.45
N ALA A 64 -2.68 30.41 15.66
CA ALA A 64 -3.06 29.28 14.82
C ALA A 64 -2.19 29.20 13.56
N LEU A 65 -1.63 28.02 13.31
CA LEU A 65 -1.06 27.63 12.01
C LEU A 65 -2.21 27.31 11.06
N ARG A 66 -2.56 28.24 10.20
CA ARG A 66 -3.74 28.12 9.34
C ARG A 66 -3.51 28.63 7.93
N THR A 67 -4.24 28.06 6.99
CA THR A 67 -4.43 28.58 5.62
C THR A 67 -5.92 28.78 5.33
N GLY A 68 -6.27 29.03 4.08
CA GLY A 68 -7.68 28.98 3.64
C GLY A 68 -8.31 27.59 3.75
N GLY A 69 -7.51 26.52 3.73
CA GLY A 69 -7.95 25.14 3.80
C GLY A 69 -8.21 24.61 5.22
N GLY A 70 -7.68 25.27 6.26
CA GLY A 70 -7.90 24.80 7.63
C GLY A 70 -6.87 25.28 8.65
N VAL A 71 -6.98 24.72 9.87
CA VAL A 71 -5.99 24.90 10.95
C VAL A 71 -5.21 23.61 11.10
N PHE A 72 -3.88 23.71 11.07
CA PHE A 72 -2.94 22.58 11.12
C PHE A 72 -2.28 22.44 12.49
N GLY A 73 -2.54 23.37 13.40
CA GLY A 73 -2.01 23.38 14.75
C GLY A 73 -2.01 24.77 15.36
N VAL A 74 -1.44 24.84 16.56
CA VAL A 74 -1.26 26.09 17.32
C VAL A 74 0.19 26.19 17.75
N VAL A 75 0.76 27.38 17.62
CA VAL A 75 2.09 27.71 18.14
C VAL A 75 1.94 28.65 19.32
N GLY A 76 2.54 28.31 20.45
CA GLY A 76 2.66 29.15 21.64
C GLY A 76 4.08 29.70 21.75
N ILE A 77 4.21 30.98 22.06
CA ILE A 77 5.48 31.68 22.22
C ILE A 77 5.54 32.30 23.61
N ASP A 78 6.63 32.03 24.32
CA ASP A 78 6.89 32.63 25.62
C ASP A 78 7.21 34.14 25.46
N LEU A 79 6.37 34.98 26.04
CA LEU A 79 6.54 36.42 26.09
C LEU A 79 6.89 36.95 27.50
N SER A 80 7.27 36.08 28.43
CA SER A 80 7.53 36.47 29.83
C SER A 80 8.67 37.48 29.99
N GLU A 81 9.60 37.53 29.05
CA GLU A 81 10.78 38.46 29.14
C GLU A 81 10.57 39.76 28.40
N LYS A 82 9.86 39.74 27.25
CA LYS A 82 9.64 40.94 26.41
C LYS A 82 8.44 40.75 25.49
N PRO A 83 7.53 41.73 25.39
CA PRO A 83 6.48 41.72 24.37
C PRO A 83 7.10 41.86 22.97
N LEU A 84 6.45 41.27 21.96
CA LEU A 84 6.87 41.41 20.57
C LEU A 84 6.61 42.85 20.08
N ASP A 85 7.61 43.42 19.39
CA ASP A 85 7.39 44.63 18.65
C ASP A 85 6.59 44.42 17.34
N ALA A 86 6.21 45.49 16.65
CA ALA A 86 5.37 45.37 15.45
C ALA A 86 6.10 44.66 14.29
N PHE A 87 7.40 44.78 14.20
CA PHE A 87 8.20 44.10 13.17
C PHE A 87 8.35 42.61 13.48
N GLU A 88 8.74 42.28 14.73
CA GLU A 88 8.84 40.91 15.22
C GLU A 88 7.51 40.15 15.03
N ASN A 89 6.38 40.79 15.36
CA ASN A 89 5.05 40.21 15.16
C ASN A 89 4.73 39.98 13.67
N SER A 90 5.10 40.92 12.78
CA SER A 90 4.88 40.75 11.33
C SER A 90 5.69 39.60 10.75
N VAL A 91 6.98 39.51 11.10
CA VAL A 91 7.88 38.42 10.67
C VAL A 91 7.37 37.06 11.17
N MET A 92 6.95 37.01 12.43
CA MET A 92 6.42 35.79 13.01
C MET A 92 5.16 35.31 12.29
N LEU A 93 4.20 36.21 12.01
CA LEU A 93 2.98 35.86 11.27
C LEU A 93 3.30 35.36 9.84
N SER A 94 4.31 35.95 9.19
CA SER A 94 4.78 35.51 7.88
C SER A 94 5.34 34.09 7.95
N ILE A 95 6.22 33.82 8.92
CA ILE A 95 6.80 32.47 9.11
C ILE A 95 5.71 31.43 9.41
N LEU A 96 4.75 31.76 10.28
CA LEU A 96 3.65 30.87 10.59
C LEU A 96 2.75 30.60 9.37
N GLY A 97 2.52 31.63 8.54
CA GLY A 97 1.78 31.49 7.28
C GLY A 97 2.48 30.58 6.28
N GLU A 98 3.78 30.76 6.08
CA GLU A 98 4.60 29.91 5.21
C GLU A 98 4.67 28.46 5.75
N GLY A 99 4.84 28.31 7.07
CA GLY A 99 4.82 27.00 7.72
C GLY A 99 3.50 26.27 7.55
N ALA A 100 2.37 26.97 7.74
CA ALA A 100 1.04 26.41 7.51
C ALA A 100 0.84 25.98 6.05
N LEU A 101 1.29 26.79 5.09
CA LEU A 101 1.21 26.46 3.67
C LEU A 101 2.09 25.25 3.31
N ALA A 102 3.28 25.14 3.89
CA ALA A 102 4.16 23.98 3.68
C ALA A 102 3.53 22.69 4.21
N ILE A 103 2.87 22.74 5.37
CA ILE A 103 2.15 21.58 5.96
C ILE A 103 0.97 21.18 5.06
N GLU A 104 0.18 22.17 4.60
CA GLU A 104 -0.96 21.90 3.69
C GLU A 104 -0.50 21.26 2.38
N ASN A 105 0.55 21.82 1.76
CA ASN A 105 1.09 21.28 0.51
C ASN A 105 1.58 19.83 0.68
N ARG A 106 2.26 19.53 1.79
CA ARG A 106 2.73 18.17 2.07
C ARG A 106 1.57 17.21 2.30
N ARG A 107 0.54 17.62 3.05
CA ARG A 107 -0.67 16.81 3.27
C ARG A 107 -1.38 16.50 1.94
N ASN A 108 -1.61 17.53 1.14
CA ASN A 108 -2.22 17.38 -0.18
C ASN A 108 -1.39 16.49 -1.13
N ALA A 109 -0.06 16.57 -1.06
CA ALA A 109 0.82 15.70 -1.86
C ALA A 109 0.68 14.23 -1.43
N LEU A 110 0.67 13.96 -0.12
CA LEU A 110 0.49 12.59 0.40
C LEU A 110 -0.89 12.02 0.06
N GLU A 111 -1.95 12.81 0.19
CA GLU A 111 -3.31 12.39 -0.17
C GLU A 111 -3.43 12.07 -1.67
N LYS A 112 -2.81 12.89 -2.54
CA LYS A 112 -2.76 12.63 -3.99
C LYS A 112 -1.98 11.37 -4.32
N GLU A 113 -0.85 11.14 -3.66
CA GLU A 113 -0.04 9.94 -3.85
C GLU A 113 -0.82 8.68 -3.44
N GLN A 114 -1.48 8.71 -2.29
CA GLN A 114 -2.33 7.60 -1.82
C GLN A 114 -3.50 7.32 -2.79
N ALA A 115 -4.19 8.37 -3.22
CA ALA A 115 -5.28 8.24 -4.19
C ALA A 115 -4.80 7.68 -5.54
N ALA A 116 -3.62 8.11 -6.01
CA ALA A 116 -3.02 7.59 -7.26
C ALA A 116 -2.64 6.11 -7.14
N LEU A 117 -2.06 5.69 -6.00
CA LEU A 117 -1.74 4.29 -5.72
C LEU A 117 -3.01 3.42 -5.67
N GLN A 118 -4.06 3.91 -5.03
CA GLN A 118 -5.33 3.19 -4.95
C GLN A 118 -5.96 3.04 -6.34
N ALA A 119 -6.03 4.12 -7.13
CA ALA A 119 -6.56 4.08 -8.50
C ALA A 119 -5.78 3.10 -9.38
N ARG A 120 -4.45 3.08 -9.25
CA ARG A 120 -3.60 2.14 -10.00
C ARG A 120 -3.86 0.68 -9.61
N ASN A 121 -4.06 0.41 -8.33
CA ASN A 121 -4.38 -0.94 -7.86
C ASN A 121 -5.75 -1.40 -8.37
N GLU A 122 -6.75 -0.51 -8.39
CA GLU A 122 -8.07 -0.80 -8.93
C GLU A 122 -8.02 -1.09 -10.45
N GLU A 123 -7.22 -0.30 -11.20
CA GLU A 123 -7.00 -0.52 -12.64
C GLU A 123 -6.32 -1.86 -12.90
N LEU A 124 -5.28 -2.21 -12.13
CA LEU A 124 -4.60 -3.51 -12.23
C LEU A 124 -5.56 -4.67 -11.97
N ARG A 125 -6.39 -4.58 -10.93
CA ARG A 125 -7.42 -5.59 -10.63
C ARG A 125 -8.44 -5.74 -11.75
N ALA A 126 -8.93 -4.62 -12.31
CA ALA A 126 -9.87 -4.65 -13.42
C ALA A 126 -9.26 -5.29 -14.66
N ASN A 127 -8.02 -4.98 -15.00
CA ASN A 127 -7.29 -5.56 -16.12
C ASN A 127 -7.04 -7.06 -15.92
N LEU A 128 -6.63 -7.48 -14.72
CA LEU A 128 -6.46 -8.90 -14.38
C LEU A 128 -7.78 -9.67 -14.55
N LEU A 129 -8.90 -9.17 -14.01
CA LEU A 129 -10.20 -9.82 -14.14
C LEU A 129 -10.65 -9.92 -15.61
N ARG A 130 -10.35 -8.91 -16.42
CA ARG A 130 -10.65 -8.93 -17.85
C ARG A 130 -9.85 -10.01 -18.59
N THR A 131 -8.54 -10.07 -18.33
CA THR A 131 -7.65 -11.08 -18.93
C THR A 131 -8.08 -12.48 -18.51
N ILE A 132 -8.28 -12.72 -17.22
CA ILE A 132 -8.75 -14.01 -16.69
C ILE A 132 -10.08 -14.42 -17.33
N SER A 133 -11.04 -13.48 -17.45
CA SER A 133 -12.35 -13.77 -18.06
C SER A 133 -12.23 -14.15 -19.52
N HIS A 134 -11.31 -13.53 -20.27
CA HIS A 134 -11.02 -13.88 -21.66
C HIS A 134 -10.39 -15.28 -21.73
N ASP A 135 -9.39 -15.53 -20.90
CA ASP A 135 -8.62 -16.77 -20.94
C ASP A 135 -9.44 -17.98 -20.44
N LEU A 136 -10.39 -17.77 -19.53
CA LEU A 136 -11.37 -18.79 -19.14
C LEU A 136 -12.39 -19.08 -20.27
N ARG A 137 -12.81 -18.07 -21.02
CA ARG A 137 -13.88 -18.22 -22.04
C ARG A 137 -13.45 -19.11 -23.18
N THR A 138 -12.20 -19.00 -23.63
CA THR A 138 -11.69 -19.72 -24.79
C THR A 138 -11.79 -21.25 -24.61
N PRO A 139 -11.17 -21.87 -23.58
CA PRO A 139 -11.27 -23.31 -23.36
C PRO A 139 -12.70 -23.75 -23.00
N LEU A 140 -13.47 -22.94 -22.25
CA LEU A 140 -14.86 -23.26 -21.96
C LEU A 140 -15.71 -23.35 -23.23
N THR A 141 -15.47 -22.47 -24.21
CA THR A 141 -16.15 -22.49 -25.50
C THR A 141 -15.75 -23.74 -26.31
N SER A 142 -14.45 -24.07 -26.28
CA SER A 142 -13.93 -25.30 -26.91
C SER A 142 -14.54 -26.56 -26.30
N ILE A 143 -14.51 -26.68 -24.99
CA ILE A 143 -15.13 -27.81 -24.27
C ILE A 143 -16.62 -27.93 -24.61
N SER A 144 -17.37 -26.81 -24.56
CA SER A 144 -18.80 -26.78 -24.85
C SER A 144 -19.09 -27.17 -26.28
N GLY A 145 -18.30 -26.66 -27.23
CA GLY A 145 -18.44 -26.99 -28.67
C GLY A 145 -18.14 -28.46 -28.95
N ASN A 146 -17.04 -28.98 -28.42
CA ASN A 146 -16.63 -30.37 -28.55
C ASN A 146 -17.65 -31.33 -27.90
N ALA A 147 -18.12 -31.01 -26.70
CA ALA A 147 -19.16 -31.79 -26.03
C ALA A 147 -20.48 -31.79 -26.83
N SER A 148 -20.90 -30.62 -27.36
CA SER A 148 -22.10 -30.50 -28.23
C SER A 148 -21.96 -31.34 -29.50
N ASN A 149 -20.78 -31.35 -30.12
CA ASN A 149 -20.49 -32.18 -31.29
C ASN A 149 -20.58 -33.67 -30.97
N LEU A 150 -20.04 -34.13 -29.88
CA LEU A 150 -20.16 -35.51 -29.40
C LEU A 150 -21.62 -35.91 -29.15
N LEU A 151 -22.43 -35.02 -28.54
CA LEU A 151 -23.84 -35.27 -28.27
C LEU A 151 -24.68 -35.37 -29.55
N SER A 152 -24.39 -34.51 -30.54
CA SER A 152 -25.19 -34.45 -31.79
C SER A 152 -24.78 -35.48 -32.83
N ASN A 153 -23.47 -35.78 -32.92
CA ASN A 153 -22.90 -36.55 -34.04
C ASN A 153 -22.09 -37.76 -33.56
N GLY A 154 -22.03 -38.06 -32.24
CA GLY A 154 -21.12 -39.04 -31.66
C GLY A 154 -21.25 -40.47 -32.23
N GLU A 155 -22.45 -40.85 -32.71
CA GLU A 155 -22.67 -42.15 -33.35
C GLU A 155 -22.12 -42.23 -34.79
N THR A 156 -21.99 -41.08 -35.45
CA THR A 156 -21.52 -41.01 -36.84
C THR A 156 -20.02 -40.74 -36.96
N LEU A 157 -19.38 -40.33 -35.85
CA LEU A 157 -17.95 -40.09 -35.80
C LEU A 157 -17.17 -41.40 -35.77
N ASP A 158 -16.06 -41.44 -36.48
CA ASP A 158 -15.09 -42.53 -36.34
C ASP A 158 -14.41 -42.49 -34.95
N THR A 159 -13.85 -43.63 -34.54
CA THR A 159 -13.26 -43.78 -33.20
C THR A 159 -12.08 -42.85 -32.94
N GLU A 160 -11.30 -42.55 -33.98
CA GLU A 160 -10.11 -41.69 -33.86
C GLU A 160 -10.56 -40.22 -33.64
N THR A 161 -11.49 -39.71 -34.43
CA THR A 161 -12.05 -38.37 -34.27
C THR A 161 -12.74 -38.20 -32.91
N ARG A 162 -13.51 -39.19 -32.46
CA ARG A 162 -14.18 -39.18 -31.17
C ARG A 162 -13.15 -39.14 -30.01
N ASN A 163 -12.09 -39.96 -30.07
CA ASN A 163 -11.06 -39.97 -29.06
C ASN A 163 -10.29 -38.64 -29.03
N LYS A 164 -10.00 -38.04 -30.21
CA LYS A 164 -9.36 -36.73 -30.28
C LYS A 164 -10.21 -35.66 -29.60
N ILE A 165 -11.51 -35.60 -29.89
CA ILE A 165 -12.43 -34.62 -29.26
C ILE A 165 -12.47 -34.81 -27.72
N CYS A 166 -12.51 -36.07 -27.24
CA CYS A 166 -12.44 -36.33 -25.78
C CYS A 166 -11.12 -35.89 -25.17
N THR A 167 -10.00 -36.08 -25.86
CA THR A 167 -8.70 -35.63 -25.41
C THR A 167 -8.63 -34.08 -25.37
N ASP A 168 -9.15 -33.42 -26.39
CA ASP A 168 -9.18 -31.93 -26.44
C ASP A 168 -10.02 -31.36 -25.27
N ILE A 169 -11.17 -31.99 -24.96
CA ILE A 169 -11.99 -31.61 -23.78
C ILE A 169 -11.21 -31.79 -22.50
N PHE A 170 -10.53 -32.94 -22.34
CA PHE A 170 -9.75 -33.24 -21.13
C PHE A 170 -8.61 -32.25 -20.94
N ASP A 171 -7.85 -31.96 -22.01
CA ASP A 171 -6.72 -31.05 -21.97
C ASP A 171 -7.15 -29.61 -21.64
N ASP A 172 -8.24 -29.12 -22.25
CA ASP A 172 -8.82 -27.82 -21.94
C ASP A 172 -9.31 -27.72 -20.49
N ALA A 173 -9.89 -28.81 -19.95
CA ALA A 173 -10.30 -28.88 -18.55
C ALA A 173 -9.11 -28.87 -17.59
N GLN A 174 -8.03 -29.60 -17.88
CA GLN A 174 -6.81 -29.60 -17.07
C GLN A 174 -6.14 -28.22 -17.08
N TRP A 175 -6.12 -27.54 -18.22
CA TRP A 175 -5.60 -26.19 -18.32
C TRP A 175 -6.41 -25.21 -17.45
N LEU A 176 -7.74 -25.30 -17.45
CA LEU A 176 -8.62 -24.50 -16.60
C LEU A 176 -8.36 -24.73 -15.10
N ILE A 177 -8.15 -25.97 -14.69
CA ILE A 177 -7.81 -26.30 -13.29
C ILE A 177 -6.51 -25.58 -12.90
N GLY A 178 -5.46 -25.70 -13.72
CA GLY A 178 -4.18 -25.01 -13.46
C GLY A 178 -4.33 -23.48 -13.38
N LEU A 179 -5.14 -22.89 -14.26
CA LEU A 179 -5.41 -21.43 -14.23
C LEU A 179 -6.09 -21.00 -12.92
N VAL A 180 -7.09 -21.77 -12.46
CA VAL A 180 -7.79 -21.50 -11.18
C VAL A 180 -6.84 -21.64 -9.99
N GLU A 181 -5.99 -22.67 -9.97
CA GLU A 181 -4.99 -22.86 -8.92
C GLU A 181 -3.99 -21.70 -8.85
N ASN A 182 -3.53 -21.22 -10.02
CA ASN A 182 -2.66 -20.04 -10.12
C ASN A 182 -3.35 -18.78 -9.56
N LEU A 183 -4.63 -18.56 -9.90
CA LEU A 183 -5.41 -17.44 -9.40
C LEU A 183 -5.60 -17.48 -7.88
N LEU A 184 -5.91 -18.66 -7.33
CA LEU A 184 -6.02 -18.86 -5.88
C LEU A 184 -4.68 -18.64 -5.17
N SER A 185 -3.56 -18.96 -5.80
CA SER A 185 -2.22 -18.68 -5.27
C SER A 185 -1.95 -17.18 -5.18
N ILE A 186 -2.33 -16.40 -6.20
CA ILE A 186 -2.21 -14.93 -6.20
C ILE A 186 -3.04 -14.33 -5.06
N THR A 187 -4.30 -14.73 -4.90
CA THR A 187 -5.17 -14.19 -3.84
C THR A 187 -4.64 -14.50 -2.43
N ARG A 188 -4.04 -15.67 -2.23
CA ARG A 188 -3.39 -16.03 -0.95
C ARG A 188 -2.17 -15.17 -0.65
N ILE A 189 -1.41 -14.76 -1.67
CA ILE A 189 -0.28 -13.83 -1.53
C ILE A 189 -0.78 -12.45 -1.14
N GLU A 190 -1.80 -11.92 -1.84
CA GLU A 190 -2.36 -10.59 -1.57
C GLU A 190 -2.95 -10.49 -0.15
N ASP A 191 -3.61 -11.53 0.33
CA ASP A 191 -4.19 -11.61 1.68
C ASP A 191 -3.14 -11.78 2.80
N GLY A 192 -1.86 -11.93 2.45
CA GLY A 192 -0.79 -12.22 3.43
C GLY A 192 -0.95 -13.59 4.13
N ARG A 193 -1.83 -14.46 3.60
CA ARG A 193 -2.13 -15.78 4.17
C ARG A 193 -1.27 -16.90 3.61
N MET A 194 -0.27 -16.55 2.81
CA MET A 194 0.63 -17.54 2.24
C MET A 194 1.56 -18.07 3.33
N ASN A 195 1.28 -19.26 3.80
CA ASN A 195 2.14 -19.97 4.76
C ASN A 195 3.26 -20.66 3.97
N LEU A 196 4.38 -19.94 3.78
CA LEU A 196 5.56 -20.48 3.08
C LEU A 196 6.19 -21.59 3.91
N GLN A 197 6.34 -22.75 3.32
CA GLN A 197 7.07 -23.89 3.91
C GLN A 197 8.53 -23.86 3.42
N ILE A 198 9.29 -22.89 3.94
CA ILE A 198 10.69 -22.73 3.58
C ILE A 198 11.52 -23.84 4.24
N SER A 199 12.23 -24.62 3.44
CA SER A 199 13.17 -25.65 3.89
C SER A 199 14.38 -25.71 2.97
N PRO A 200 15.54 -26.23 3.45
CA PRO A 200 16.69 -26.45 2.60
C PRO A 200 16.35 -27.49 1.53
N GLN A 201 16.57 -27.15 0.26
CA GLN A 201 16.30 -27.99 -0.90
C GLN A 201 17.52 -28.01 -1.82
N LEU A 202 17.77 -29.14 -2.45
CA LEU A 202 18.75 -29.26 -3.51
C LEU A 202 18.13 -28.74 -4.82
N MET A 203 18.77 -27.74 -5.43
CA MET A 203 18.24 -27.11 -6.64
C MET A 203 18.13 -28.12 -7.79
N ASP A 204 19.12 -28.97 -7.93
CA ASP A 204 19.19 -29.98 -9.01
C ASP A 204 18.03 -30.97 -8.92
N GLU A 205 17.73 -31.47 -7.71
CA GLU A 205 16.61 -32.38 -7.49
C GLU A 205 15.26 -31.70 -7.80
N MET A 206 15.09 -30.44 -7.40
CA MET A 206 13.87 -29.68 -7.72
C MET A 206 13.68 -29.46 -9.21
N ILE A 207 14.76 -29.19 -9.96
CA ILE A 207 14.70 -29.01 -11.41
C ILE A 207 14.35 -30.34 -12.08
N GLU A 208 14.96 -31.46 -11.66
CA GLU A 208 14.63 -32.78 -12.19
C GLU A 208 13.15 -33.15 -11.95
N GLU A 209 12.65 -32.92 -10.74
CA GLU A 209 11.26 -33.18 -10.40
C GLU A 209 10.32 -32.27 -11.25
N ALA A 210 10.64 -30.98 -11.40
CA ALA A 210 9.88 -30.07 -12.25
C ALA A 210 9.81 -30.54 -13.70
N LEU A 211 10.93 -31.05 -14.26
CA LEU A 211 10.98 -31.58 -15.63
C LEU A 211 10.11 -32.81 -15.83
N HIS A 212 9.90 -33.64 -14.78
CA HIS A 212 8.93 -34.73 -14.83
C HIS A 212 7.47 -34.25 -14.96
N HIS A 213 7.16 -33.04 -14.46
CA HIS A 213 5.84 -32.40 -14.55
C HIS A 213 5.63 -31.59 -15.82
N VAL A 214 6.69 -31.27 -16.56
CA VAL A 214 6.55 -30.59 -17.85
C VAL A 214 5.78 -31.47 -18.83
N ASN A 215 4.68 -30.96 -19.36
CA ASN A 215 3.80 -31.72 -20.24
C ASN A 215 4.55 -32.16 -21.51
N ARG A 216 4.65 -33.48 -21.72
CA ARG A 216 5.34 -34.09 -22.88
C ARG A 216 4.76 -33.71 -24.24
N LYS A 217 3.62 -33.00 -24.29
CA LYS A 217 3.05 -32.46 -25.55
C LYS A 217 3.87 -31.30 -26.12
N SER A 218 4.73 -30.66 -25.36
CA SER A 218 5.73 -29.70 -25.85
C SER A 218 6.92 -30.37 -26.55
N CYS A 219 6.81 -31.63 -26.96
CA CYS A 219 7.89 -32.45 -27.49
C CYS A 219 8.50 -32.01 -28.85
N GLU A 220 8.11 -30.82 -29.35
CA GLU A 220 8.84 -30.17 -30.44
C GLU A 220 10.19 -29.56 -30.00
N HIS A 221 10.43 -29.46 -28.67
CA HIS A 221 11.64 -28.90 -28.10
C HIS A 221 12.37 -29.92 -27.23
N THR A 222 13.70 -29.96 -27.38
CA THR A 222 14.56 -30.73 -26.49
C THR A 222 14.98 -29.84 -25.35
N ILE A 223 14.55 -30.18 -24.14
CA ILE A 223 14.98 -29.50 -22.92
C ILE A 223 16.24 -30.18 -22.40
N THR A 224 17.32 -29.43 -22.25
CA THR A 224 18.59 -29.92 -21.69
C THR A 224 18.89 -29.15 -20.42
N THR A 225 19.31 -29.85 -19.38
CA THR A 225 19.81 -29.28 -18.14
C THR A 225 21.30 -29.33 -18.08
N GLN A 226 21.94 -28.27 -17.60
CA GLN A 226 23.35 -28.24 -17.32
C GLN A 226 23.55 -27.83 -15.87
N TYR A 227 24.09 -28.71 -15.08
CA TYR A 227 24.40 -28.47 -13.68
C TYR A 227 25.88 -28.08 -13.53
N GLY A 228 26.18 -27.24 -12.55
CA GLY A 228 27.55 -26.95 -12.14
C GLY A 228 28.12 -28.09 -11.28
N ASP A 229 29.45 -28.04 -11.05
CA ASP A 229 30.12 -29.03 -10.19
C ASP A 229 29.83 -28.83 -8.68
N GLU A 230 29.18 -27.73 -8.30
CA GLU A 230 28.88 -27.38 -6.91
C GLU A 230 27.44 -27.75 -6.54
N ILE A 231 27.27 -28.40 -5.38
CA ILE A 231 25.95 -28.67 -4.80
C ILE A 231 25.31 -27.36 -4.36
N LEU A 232 24.21 -26.98 -5.00
CA LEU A 232 23.47 -25.76 -4.67
C LEU A 232 22.29 -26.06 -3.74
N LEU A 233 22.46 -25.70 -2.45
CA LEU A 233 21.41 -25.79 -1.44
C LEU A 233 20.74 -24.45 -1.28
N VAL A 234 19.42 -24.38 -1.42
CA VAL A 234 18.62 -23.15 -1.32
C VAL A 234 17.49 -23.30 -0.31
N ASN A 235 17.20 -22.23 0.44
CA ASN A 235 16.09 -22.19 1.38
C ASN A 235 14.84 -21.63 0.67
N VAL A 236 13.94 -22.51 0.24
CA VAL A 236 12.77 -22.16 -0.57
C VAL A 236 11.57 -23.05 -0.23
N ASP A 237 10.38 -22.65 -0.66
CA ASP A 237 9.22 -23.53 -0.73
C ASP A 237 9.28 -24.31 -2.05
N ALA A 238 9.63 -25.60 -1.99
CA ALA A 238 9.85 -26.45 -3.16
C ALA A 238 8.66 -26.47 -4.11
N ARG A 239 7.40 -26.47 -3.58
CA ARG A 239 6.20 -26.53 -4.40
C ARG A 239 6.05 -25.28 -5.27
N LEU A 240 6.35 -24.10 -4.72
CA LEU A 240 6.26 -22.85 -5.45
C LEU A 240 7.35 -22.72 -6.51
N ILE A 241 8.58 -23.12 -6.18
CA ILE A 241 9.67 -23.09 -7.16
C ILE A 241 9.42 -24.09 -8.27
N MET A 242 8.96 -25.30 -7.97
CA MET A 242 8.55 -26.28 -8.99
C MET A 242 7.47 -25.71 -9.92
N GLN A 243 6.45 -25.02 -9.38
CA GLN A 243 5.41 -24.40 -10.18
C GLN A 243 5.96 -23.31 -11.10
N VAL A 244 6.94 -22.50 -10.62
CA VAL A 244 7.62 -21.49 -11.46
C VAL A 244 8.40 -22.14 -12.60
N VAL A 245 9.10 -23.25 -12.33
CA VAL A 245 9.90 -23.94 -13.34
C VAL A 245 9.04 -24.65 -14.40
N VAL A 246 7.88 -25.17 -14.00
CA VAL A 246 6.94 -25.88 -14.91
C VAL A 246 6.17 -24.91 -15.80
N ASN A 247 5.86 -23.67 -15.34
CA ASN A 247 5.13 -22.64 -16.07
C ASN A 247 6.02 -21.87 -17.06
#